data_b038674c684927d21a4c4e452056153b
#
_entry.id   b038674c684927d21a4c4e452056153b
#
_cell.length_a   1.000
_cell.length_b   1.000
_cell.length_c   1.000
_cell.angle_alpha   90.00
_cell.angle_beta   90.00
_cell.angle_gamma   90.00
#
_symmetry.space_group_name_H-M   'P 1'
#
loop_
_entity.id
_entity.type
_entity.pdbx_description
1 polymer ?
#
loop_
_entity_poly.entity_id
_entity_poly.type
_entity_poly.pdbx_seq_one_letter_code
_entity_poly.pdbx_strand_id
1 'polypeptide(L)'
;MQGMKSYLQVSSEIGILAVGVALLMIAGEFDLSIGSLIGFSSMSITLLTVEGNMSIPLASLCSLLLTIFVGYCNGLTVVKSGLPSFIITLGSLFIVRGLTIAVSKIITGRTQLGGISESSGYDFMSSLFSSNLTISGVDFPISILWWILFVIAGYFLLNHTQIGNWIFATGASKESSMLMGIPVNQVKISLFIFTAFCAWFIAVIQVTTYGGADVLRGEQKEFIAIIAAVIGGTLLTGGYGSILGVMIGAMIFGMVKQGIIFAGVDADWFQVFMGVMLVSAVLVNGTFRKKYVHG
;
A
#
# COMPACT_ATOMS: atom_id res chain seq x y z
N MET A 1 20.78 17.02 -5.86
CA MET A 1 20.00 16.09 -6.68
C MET A 1 19.94 14.66 -6.13
N GLN A 2 21.02 14.07 -5.58
CA GLN A 2 20.97 12.72 -4.99
C GLN A 2 19.97 12.60 -3.82
N GLY A 3 19.92 13.57 -2.92
CA GLY A 3 18.93 13.58 -1.85
C GLY A 3 17.46 13.60 -2.35
N MET A 4 17.21 14.32 -3.46
CA MET A 4 15.88 14.35 -4.09
C MET A 4 15.49 12.98 -4.65
N LYS A 5 16.41 12.26 -5.30
CA LYS A 5 16.22 10.89 -5.75
C LYS A 5 15.78 10.00 -4.59
N SER A 6 16.53 10.02 -3.48
CA SER A 6 16.32 9.12 -2.35
C SER A 6 14.96 9.32 -1.70
N TYR A 7 14.56 10.56 -1.41
CA TYR A 7 13.24 10.77 -0.78
C TYR A 7 12.09 10.52 -1.76
N LEU A 8 12.23 10.83 -3.05
CA LEU A 8 11.21 10.54 -4.05
C LEU A 8 11.02 9.03 -4.26
N GLN A 9 12.09 8.25 -4.22
CA GLN A 9 12.02 6.79 -4.28
C GLN A 9 11.20 6.24 -3.11
N VAL A 10 11.51 6.66 -1.89
CA VAL A 10 10.76 6.25 -0.69
C VAL A 10 9.31 6.72 -0.77
N SER A 11 9.09 7.99 -1.18
CA SER A 11 7.75 8.56 -1.32
C SER A 11 6.91 7.82 -2.36
N SER A 12 7.51 7.36 -3.47
CA SER A 12 6.78 6.67 -4.53
C SER A 12 6.21 5.33 -4.08
N GLU A 13 7.01 4.51 -3.39
CA GLU A 13 6.53 3.23 -2.85
C GLU A 13 5.42 3.42 -1.81
N ILE A 14 5.63 4.36 -0.88
CA ILE A 14 4.65 4.68 0.15
C ILE A 14 3.40 5.28 -0.48
N GLY A 15 3.57 6.17 -1.46
CA GLY A 15 2.49 6.88 -2.09
C GLY A 15 1.56 5.98 -2.91
N ILE A 16 2.08 4.95 -3.59
CA ILE A 16 1.25 3.95 -4.27
C ILE A 16 0.36 3.21 -3.25
N LEU A 17 0.92 2.76 -2.14
CA LEU A 17 0.15 2.13 -1.06
C LEU A 17 -0.85 3.10 -0.44
N ALA A 18 -0.42 4.33 -0.17
CA ALA A 18 -1.23 5.35 0.49
C ALA A 18 -2.46 5.76 -0.35
N VAL A 19 -2.38 5.74 -1.69
CA VAL A 19 -3.54 5.95 -2.57
C VAL A 19 -4.60 4.87 -2.33
N GLY A 20 -4.21 3.59 -2.31
CA GLY A 20 -5.13 2.48 -2.04
C GLY A 20 -5.75 2.58 -0.64
N VAL A 21 -4.90 2.79 0.36
CA VAL A 21 -5.31 2.95 1.77
C VAL A 21 -6.25 4.13 1.95
N ALA A 22 -5.94 5.27 1.33
CA ALA A 22 -6.78 6.47 1.45
C ALA A 22 -8.18 6.27 0.88
N LEU A 23 -8.32 5.64 -0.30
CA LEU A 23 -9.62 5.32 -0.88
C LEU A 23 -10.44 4.43 0.06
N LEU A 24 -9.81 3.42 0.66
CA LEU A 24 -10.46 2.53 1.64
C LEU A 24 -10.82 3.29 2.93
N MET A 25 -9.92 4.14 3.44
CA MET A 25 -10.18 4.99 4.61
C MET A 25 -11.30 5.98 4.37
N ILE A 26 -11.40 6.60 3.19
CA ILE A 26 -12.52 7.49 2.83
C ILE A 26 -13.83 6.71 2.87
N ALA A 27 -13.86 5.43 2.49
CA ALA A 27 -15.02 4.56 2.63
C ALA A 27 -15.29 4.08 4.08
N GLY A 28 -14.48 4.50 5.06
CA GLY A 28 -14.64 4.20 6.48
C GLY A 28 -14.06 2.85 6.94
N GLU A 29 -13.15 2.25 6.15
CA GLU A 29 -12.55 0.96 6.46
C GLU A 29 -11.00 1.06 6.51
N PHE A 30 -10.38 0.08 7.19
CA PHE A 30 -8.92 -0.04 7.31
C PHE A 30 -8.46 -1.42 6.83
N ASP A 31 -7.30 -1.47 6.20
CA ASP A 31 -6.63 -2.72 5.82
C ASP A 31 -5.21 -2.77 6.39
N LEU A 32 -5.06 -3.50 7.50
CA LEU A 32 -3.74 -3.73 8.11
C LEU A 32 -2.99 -4.90 7.46
N SER A 33 -3.65 -5.68 6.60
CA SER A 33 -3.01 -6.83 5.96
C SER A 33 -2.05 -6.46 4.82
N ILE A 34 -2.12 -5.22 4.31
CA ILE A 34 -1.34 -4.79 3.13
C ILE A 34 0.17 -5.00 3.30
N GLY A 35 0.71 -4.78 4.51
CA GLY A 35 2.12 -5.02 4.78
C GLY A 35 2.50 -6.50 4.65
N SER A 36 1.68 -7.41 5.17
CA SER A 36 1.90 -8.85 5.02
C SER A 36 1.68 -9.32 3.57
N LEU A 37 0.75 -8.69 2.84
CA LEU A 37 0.50 -8.98 1.42
C LEU A 37 1.70 -8.63 0.53
N ILE A 38 2.48 -7.60 0.86
CA ILE A 38 3.73 -7.29 0.15
C ILE A 38 4.73 -8.46 0.29
N GLY A 39 4.95 -8.93 1.51
CA GLY A 39 5.82 -10.08 1.79
C GLY A 39 5.33 -11.35 1.12
N PHE A 40 4.03 -11.64 1.23
CA PHE A 40 3.36 -12.77 0.61
C PHE A 40 3.51 -12.76 -0.91
N SER A 41 3.19 -11.62 -1.55
CA SER A 41 3.30 -11.48 -3.00
C SER A 41 4.74 -11.60 -3.47
N SER A 42 5.69 -10.95 -2.78
CA SER A 42 7.12 -11.02 -3.11
C SER A 42 7.63 -12.46 -3.02
N MET A 43 7.29 -13.15 -1.94
CA MET A 43 7.71 -14.52 -1.72
C MET A 43 7.05 -15.50 -2.71
N SER A 44 5.75 -15.30 -3.01
CA SER A 44 5.04 -16.11 -4.01
C SER A 44 5.67 -15.98 -5.39
N ILE A 45 5.99 -14.76 -5.85
CA ILE A 45 6.70 -14.53 -7.12
C ILE A 45 8.03 -15.29 -7.11
N THR A 46 8.84 -15.11 -6.06
CA THR A 46 10.18 -15.68 -6.01
C THR A 46 10.16 -17.20 -5.91
N LEU A 47 9.27 -17.78 -5.09
CA LEU A 47 9.11 -19.25 -4.99
C LEU A 47 8.66 -19.87 -6.32
N LEU A 48 7.64 -19.29 -6.97
CA LEU A 48 7.15 -19.79 -8.25
C LEU A 48 8.21 -19.67 -9.35
N THR A 49 9.07 -18.65 -9.28
CA THR A 49 10.13 -18.45 -10.27
C THR A 49 11.32 -19.35 -10.00
N VAL A 50 11.85 -19.39 -8.78
CA VAL A 50 13.12 -20.10 -8.47
C VAL A 50 12.89 -21.59 -8.31
N GLU A 51 11.90 -21.97 -7.48
CA GLU A 51 11.62 -23.40 -7.20
C GLU A 51 10.67 -24.01 -8.22
N GLY A 52 9.71 -23.20 -8.72
CA GLY A 52 8.71 -23.65 -9.70
C GLY A 52 9.17 -23.52 -11.15
N ASN A 53 10.37 -22.97 -11.44
CA ASN A 53 10.90 -22.72 -12.77
C ASN A 53 9.94 -21.96 -13.72
N MET A 54 9.08 -21.11 -13.14
CA MET A 54 8.16 -20.28 -13.91
C MET A 54 8.84 -18.99 -14.38
N SER A 55 8.44 -18.47 -15.56
CA SER A 55 8.87 -17.12 -15.95
C SER A 55 8.31 -16.08 -14.99
N ILE A 56 9.09 -15.02 -14.73
CA ILE A 56 8.69 -13.97 -13.76
C ILE A 56 7.34 -13.33 -14.09
N PRO A 57 7.00 -13.01 -15.36
CA PRO A 57 5.68 -12.48 -15.70
C PRO A 57 4.54 -13.42 -15.29
N LEU A 58 4.69 -14.73 -15.52
CA LEU A 58 3.68 -15.71 -15.17
C LEU A 58 3.58 -15.90 -13.65
N ALA A 59 4.70 -15.99 -12.95
CA ALA A 59 4.76 -16.06 -11.49
C ALA A 59 4.13 -14.80 -10.85
N SER A 60 4.39 -13.63 -11.43
CA SER A 60 3.80 -12.35 -11.00
C SER A 60 2.28 -12.35 -11.19
N LEU A 61 1.78 -12.86 -12.31
CA LEU A 61 0.33 -12.99 -12.56
C LEU A 61 -0.34 -13.96 -11.57
N CYS A 62 0.27 -15.10 -11.31
CA CYS A 62 -0.23 -16.07 -10.31
C CYS A 62 -0.25 -15.42 -8.91
N SER A 63 0.81 -14.72 -8.54
CA SER A 63 0.89 -13.98 -7.27
C SER A 63 -0.19 -12.89 -7.18
N LEU A 64 -0.48 -12.17 -8.27
CA LEU A 64 -1.57 -11.19 -8.32
C LEU A 64 -2.91 -11.84 -7.98
N LEU A 65 -3.24 -12.95 -8.61
CA LEU A 65 -4.50 -13.65 -8.37
C LEU A 65 -4.63 -14.12 -6.91
N LEU A 66 -3.55 -14.66 -6.33
CA LEU A 66 -3.52 -15.06 -4.92
C LEU A 66 -3.69 -13.85 -3.99
N THR A 67 -3.03 -12.74 -4.28
CA THR A 67 -3.09 -11.52 -3.46
C THR A 67 -4.47 -10.87 -3.53
N ILE A 68 -5.06 -10.77 -4.72
CA ILE A 68 -6.43 -10.29 -4.93
C ILE A 68 -7.44 -11.19 -4.22
N PHE A 69 -7.24 -12.50 -4.25
CA PHE A 69 -8.10 -13.44 -3.53
C PHE A 69 -8.10 -13.18 -2.02
N VAL A 70 -6.94 -12.91 -1.42
CA VAL A 70 -6.87 -12.53 0.01
C VAL A 70 -7.61 -11.22 0.26
N GLY A 71 -7.40 -10.20 -0.57
CA GLY A 71 -8.12 -8.93 -0.49
C GLY A 71 -9.63 -9.09 -0.59
N TYR A 72 -10.09 -9.93 -1.52
CA TYR A 72 -11.50 -10.29 -1.65
C TYR A 72 -12.04 -10.98 -0.39
N CYS A 73 -11.30 -11.94 0.17
CA CYS A 73 -11.68 -12.63 1.42
C CYS A 73 -11.77 -11.64 2.59
N ASN A 74 -10.83 -10.72 2.72
CA ASN A 74 -10.86 -9.66 3.74
C ASN A 74 -12.12 -8.80 3.60
N GLY A 75 -12.37 -8.27 2.40
CA GLY A 75 -13.54 -7.45 2.13
C GLY A 75 -14.85 -8.20 2.36
N LEU A 76 -14.94 -9.44 1.91
CA LEU A 76 -16.11 -10.29 2.11
C LEU A 76 -16.38 -10.57 3.60
N THR A 77 -15.32 -10.86 4.37
CA THR A 77 -15.41 -11.13 5.81
C THR A 77 -15.87 -9.88 6.56
N VAL A 78 -15.29 -8.71 6.26
CA VAL A 78 -15.72 -7.43 6.86
C VAL A 78 -17.20 -7.15 6.60
N VAL A 79 -17.62 -7.30 5.34
CA VAL A 79 -19.01 -7.01 4.95
C VAL A 79 -19.99 -7.99 5.57
N LYS A 80 -19.68 -9.30 5.59
CA LYS A 80 -20.58 -10.34 6.10
C LYS A 80 -20.63 -10.41 7.63
N SER A 81 -19.49 -10.22 8.31
CA SER A 81 -19.43 -10.33 9.77
C SER A 81 -19.94 -9.07 10.47
N GLY A 82 -19.89 -7.91 9.81
CA GLY A 82 -20.17 -6.61 10.42
C GLY A 82 -19.16 -6.18 11.49
N LEU A 83 -18.07 -6.93 11.67
CA LEU A 83 -17.01 -6.60 12.61
C LEU A 83 -16.16 -5.44 12.06
N PRO A 84 -15.51 -4.67 12.95
CA PRO A 84 -14.57 -3.63 12.53
C PRO A 84 -13.46 -4.17 11.62
N SER A 85 -13.22 -3.51 10.50
CA SER A 85 -12.26 -3.96 9.49
C SER A 85 -10.84 -4.12 10.02
N PHE A 86 -10.42 -3.25 10.97
CA PHE A 86 -9.10 -3.34 11.56
C PHE A 86 -8.86 -4.67 12.30
N ILE A 87 -9.91 -5.25 12.94
CA ILE A 87 -9.80 -6.54 13.63
C ILE A 87 -9.62 -7.68 12.62
N ILE A 88 -10.46 -7.68 11.57
CA ILE A 88 -10.42 -8.70 10.52
C ILE A 88 -9.06 -8.65 9.79
N THR A 89 -8.62 -7.46 9.40
CA THR A 89 -7.38 -7.31 8.63
C THR A 89 -6.12 -7.47 9.50
N LEU A 90 -6.19 -7.19 10.81
CA LEU A 90 -5.13 -7.55 11.75
C LEU A 90 -5.00 -9.09 11.87
N GLY A 91 -6.11 -9.80 11.97
CA GLY A 91 -6.11 -11.26 11.93
C GLY A 91 -5.53 -11.79 10.61
N SER A 92 -5.94 -11.22 9.48
CA SER A 92 -5.41 -11.54 8.16
C SER A 92 -3.90 -11.26 8.05
N LEU A 93 -3.40 -10.14 8.61
CA LEU A 93 -1.99 -9.81 8.66
C LEU A 93 -1.18 -10.95 9.29
N PHE A 94 -1.61 -11.45 10.47
CA PHE A 94 -0.90 -12.53 11.15
C PHE A 94 -1.01 -13.85 10.39
N ILE A 95 -2.18 -14.19 9.85
CA ILE A 95 -2.40 -15.41 9.06
C ILE A 95 -1.51 -15.39 7.82
N VAL A 96 -1.58 -14.33 7.01
CA VAL A 96 -0.82 -14.22 5.76
C VAL A 96 0.67 -14.23 6.03
N ARG A 97 1.16 -13.47 7.02
CA ARG A 97 2.57 -13.45 7.39
C ARG A 97 3.04 -14.80 7.89
N GLY A 98 2.29 -15.43 8.80
CA GLY A 98 2.59 -16.76 9.32
C GLY A 98 2.65 -17.82 8.22
N LEU A 99 1.67 -17.83 7.31
CA LEU A 99 1.65 -18.73 6.16
C LEU A 99 2.84 -18.49 5.22
N THR A 100 3.19 -17.22 4.95
CA THR A 100 4.34 -16.87 4.11
C THR A 100 5.64 -17.45 4.70
N ILE A 101 5.86 -17.27 6.01
CA ILE A 101 7.03 -17.81 6.71
C ILE A 101 7.03 -19.33 6.68
N ALA A 102 5.89 -19.96 7.01
CA ALA A 102 5.78 -21.42 7.10
C ALA A 102 6.00 -22.07 5.73
N VAL A 103 5.32 -21.61 4.69
CA VAL A 103 5.44 -22.16 3.32
C VAL A 103 6.86 -21.97 2.78
N SER A 104 7.46 -20.80 2.96
CA SER A 104 8.85 -20.56 2.54
C SER A 104 9.81 -21.52 3.21
N LYS A 105 9.71 -21.72 4.54
CA LYS A 105 10.56 -22.65 5.29
C LYS A 105 10.33 -24.11 4.92
N ILE A 106 9.08 -24.52 4.64
CA ILE A 106 8.78 -25.90 4.24
C ILE A 106 9.41 -26.22 2.88
N ILE A 107 9.33 -25.27 1.93
CA ILE A 107 9.81 -25.51 0.56
C ILE A 107 11.33 -25.36 0.46
N THR A 108 11.91 -24.33 1.11
CA THR A 108 13.31 -23.93 0.88
C THR A 108 14.21 -24.00 2.11
N GLY A 109 13.64 -24.17 3.30
CA GLY A 109 14.35 -24.02 4.58
C GLY A 109 14.75 -22.58 4.92
N ARG A 110 14.37 -21.58 4.12
CA ARG A 110 14.85 -20.19 4.21
C ARG A 110 13.68 -19.20 4.34
N THR A 111 14.01 -18.02 4.88
CA THR A 111 13.10 -16.89 4.98
C THR A 111 13.40 -15.78 3.96
N GLN A 112 14.55 -15.87 3.29
CA GLN A 112 15.00 -14.99 2.22
C GLN A 112 15.39 -15.82 1.01
N LEU A 113 14.92 -15.42 -0.16
CA LEU A 113 15.20 -16.05 -1.43
C LEU A 113 15.65 -15.00 -2.44
N GLY A 114 16.72 -15.32 -3.16
CA GLY A 114 17.24 -14.52 -4.28
C GLY A 114 17.29 -15.36 -5.55
N GLY A 115 17.99 -14.85 -6.56
CA GLY A 115 18.28 -15.59 -7.80
C GLY A 115 17.27 -15.41 -8.92
N ILE A 116 16.31 -14.50 -8.79
CA ILE A 116 15.34 -14.24 -9.88
C ILE A 116 15.97 -13.55 -11.09
N SER A 117 17.13 -12.89 -10.90
CA SER A 117 17.80 -12.13 -11.97
C SER A 117 18.24 -12.99 -13.16
N GLU A 118 18.42 -14.29 -12.94
CA GLU A 118 18.79 -15.26 -13.98
C GLU A 118 17.57 -15.92 -14.63
N SER A 119 16.37 -15.61 -14.14
CA SER A 119 15.15 -16.28 -14.56
C SER A 119 14.54 -15.64 -15.81
N SER A 120 13.83 -16.45 -16.60
CA SER A 120 13.17 -16.00 -17.83
C SER A 120 12.20 -14.84 -17.58
N GLY A 121 12.33 -13.78 -18.39
CA GLY A 121 11.49 -12.59 -18.32
C GLY A 121 11.93 -11.55 -17.29
N TYR A 122 13.09 -11.73 -16.64
CA TYR A 122 13.61 -10.72 -15.69
C TYR A 122 13.85 -9.38 -16.35
N ASP A 123 14.54 -9.34 -17.49
CA ASP A 123 14.87 -8.09 -18.21
C ASP A 123 13.61 -7.30 -18.58
N PHE A 124 12.56 -8.00 -19.01
CA PHE A 124 11.28 -7.38 -19.31
C PHE A 124 10.64 -6.77 -18.05
N MET A 125 10.55 -7.52 -16.96
CA MET A 125 9.94 -7.05 -15.72
C MET A 125 10.77 -5.96 -15.06
N SER A 126 12.10 -6.08 -15.06
CA SER A 126 12.99 -5.07 -14.50
C SER A 126 12.94 -3.77 -15.30
N SER A 127 12.85 -3.82 -16.63
CA SER A 127 12.70 -2.63 -17.47
C SER A 127 11.40 -1.88 -17.17
N LEU A 128 10.33 -2.59 -16.83
CA LEU A 128 9.02 -2.00 -16.56
C LEU A 128 8.85 -1.50 -15.11
N PHE A 129 9.45 -2.18 -14.12
CA PHE A 129 9.17 -1.91 -12.71
C PHE A 129 10.37 -1.39 -11.90
N SER A 130 11.61 -1.65 -12.33
CA SER A 130 12.81 -1.27 -11.57
C SER A 130 13.87 -0.53 -12.39
N SER A 131 13.56 -0.15 -13.64
CA SER A 131 14.46 0.68 -14.45
C SER A 131 14.63 2.08 -13.86
N ASN A 132 15.68 2.76 -14.31
CA ASN A 132 15.97 4.14 -13.97
C ASN A 132 15.82 5.05 -15.19
N LEU A 133 15.32 6.25 -14.93
CA LEU A 133 15.23 7.34 -15.90
C LEU A 133 16.32 8.35 -15.61
N THR A 134 17.28 8.50 -16.51
CA THR A 134 18.38 9.47 -16.35
C THR A 134 17.92 10.86 -16.77
N ILE A 135 17.78 11.76 -15.79
CA ILE A 135 17.45 13.17 -16.01
C ILE A 135 18.59 14.03 -15.49
N SER A 136 19.21 14.82 -16.38
CA SER A 136 20.34 15.70 -16.03
C SER A 136 21.48 14.99 -15.28
N GLY A 137 21.80 13.74 -15.69
CA GLY A 137 22.87 12.95 -15.08
C GLY A 137 22.53 12.32 -13.72
N VAL A 138 21.24 12.33 -13.32
CA VAL A 138 20.76 11.65 -12.13
C VAL A 138 19.73 10.60 -12.54
N ASP A 139 19.90 9.39 -12.02
CA ASP A 139 19.03 8.26 -12.27
C ASP A 139 17.85 8.23 -11.30
N PHE A 140 16.66 8.51 -11.77
CA PHE A 140 15.42 8.43 -11.00
C PHE A 140 14.74 7.08 -11.24
N PRO A 141 14.30 6.36 -10.19
CA PRO A 141 13.61 5.09 -10.38
C PRO A 141 12.24 5.28 -11.04
N ILE A 142 11.87 4.36 -11.92
CA ILE A 142 10.59 4.37 -12.66
C ILE A 142 9.38 4.31 -11.72
N SER A 143 9.56 3.84 -10.49
CA SER A 143 8.51 3.81 -9.46
C SER A 143 7.86 5.18 -9.22
N ILE A 144 8.60 6.28 -9.47
CA ILE A 144 8.07 7.64 -9.38
C ILE A 144 7.00 7.89 -10.45
N LEU A 145 7.21 7.40 -11.68
CA LEU A 145 6.19 7.51 -12.74
C LEU A 145 4.95 6.67 -12.41
N TRP A 146 5.15 5.45 -11.91
CA TRP A 146 4.05 4.62 -11.44
C TRP A 146 3.25 5.32 -10.34
N TRP A 147 3.93 5.93 -9.38
CA TRP A 147 3.25 6.68 -8.32
C TRP A 147 2.40 7.83 -8.89
N ILE A 148 2.95 8.63 -9.80
CA ILE A 148 2.22 9.71 -10.47
C ILE A 148 0.98 9.14 -11.18
N LEU A 149 1.11 8.01 -11.87
CA LEU A 149 -0.01 7.34 -12.54
C LEU A 149 -1.10 6.91 -11.54
N PHE A 150 -0.70 6.31 -10.40
CA PHE A 150 -1.66 5.94 -9.34
C PHE A 150 -2.35 7.16 -8.74
N VAL A 151 -1.63 8.27 -8.54
CA VAL A 151 -2.21 9.52 -8.06
C VAL A 151 -3.22 10.07 -9.06
N ILE A 152 -2.87 10.14 -10.35
CA ILE A 152 -3.78 10.61 -11.41
C ILE A 152 -5.01 9.71 -11.49
N ALA A 153 -4.84 8.40 -11.54
CA ALA A 153 -5.93 7.44 -11.61
C ALA A 153 -6.84 7.52 -10.37
N GLY A 154 -6.26 7.56 -9.18
CA GLY A 154 -6.99 7.69 -7.92
C GLY A 154 -7.73 9.03 -7.81
N TYR A 155 -7.10 10.13 -8.21
CA TYR A 155 -7.73 11.45 -8.26
C TYR A 155 -8.93 11.47 -9.21
N PHE A 156 -8.75 10.94 -10.43
CA PHE A 156 -9.83 10.86 -11.39
C PHE A 156 -10.98 9.99 -10.90
N LEU A 157 -10.67 8.80 -10.38
CA LEU A 157 -11.65 7.87 -9.80
C LEU A 157 -12.44 8.55 -8.68
N LEU A 158 -11.76 9.22 -7.75
CA LEU A 158 -12.40 9.79 -6.56
C LEU A 158 -13.26 11.02 -6.91
N ASN A 159 -12.79 11.91 -7.81
CA ASN A 159 -13.42 13.21 -8.04
C ASN A 159 -14.29 13.29 -9.31
N HIS A 160 -14.11 12.36 -10.27
CA HIS A 160 -14.74 12.43 -11.57
C HIS A 160 -15.60 11.20 -11.93
N THR A 161 -15.81 10.27 -10.99
CA THR A 161 -16.64 9.08 -11.24
C THR A 161 -17.74 8.89 -10.20
N GLN A 162 -18.77 8.12 -10.58
CA GLN A 162 -19.83 7.73 -9.63
C GLN A 162 -19.27 6.89 -8.46
N ILE A 163 -18.23 6.09 -8.72
CA ILE A 163 -17.60 5.27 -7.70
C ILE A 163 -17.01 6.15 -6.60
N GLY A 164 -16.39 7.28 -6.97
CA GLY A 164 -15.87 8.25 -5.99
C GLY A 164 -16.97 8.81 -5.08
N ASN A 165 -18.11 9.20 -5.65
CA ASN A 165 -19.26 9.65 -4.87
C ASN A 165 -19.77 8.55 -3.92
N TRP A 166 -19.80 7.29 -4.38
CA TRP A 166 -20.18 6.16 -3.54
C TRP A 166 -19.18 5.91 -2.41
N ILE A 167 -17.89 6.10 -2.66
CA ILE A 167 -16.83 5.99 -1.63
C ILE A 167 -17.06 7.03 -0.53
N PHE A 168 -17.26 8.30 -0.88
CA PHE A 168 -17.54 9.36 0.09
C PHE A 168 -18.84 9.10 0.87
N ALA A 169 -19.90 8.76 0.18
CA ALA A 169 -21.20 8.49 0.80
C ALA A 169 -21.12 7.30 1.76
N THR A 170 -20.48 6.19 1.35
CA THR A 170 -20.27 4.98 2.17
C THR A 170 -19.55 5.30 3.46
N GLY A 171 -18.52 6.15 3.42
CA GLY A 171 -17.76 6.53 4.60
C GLY A 171 -18.44 7.58 5.48
N ALA A 172 -19.31 8.40 4.92
CA ALA A 172 -20.08 9.38 5.67
C ALA A 172 -21.17 8.72 6.50
N SER A 173 -21.98 7.83 5.89
CA SER A 173 -23.02 7.04 6.57
C SER A 173 -23.37 5.80 5.75
N LYS A 174 -23.00 4.63 6.25
CA LYS A 174 -23.32 3.34 5.64
C LYS A 174 -24.85 3.17 5.45
N GLU A 175 -25.61 3.47 6.48
CA GLU A 175 -27.08 3.27 6.49
C GLU A 175 -27.76 4.18 5.48
N SER A 176 -27.46 5.48 5.52
CA SER A 176 -28.04 6.46 4.57
C SER A 176 -27.66 6.12 3.12
N SER A 177 -26.45 5.66 2.88
CA SER A 177 -25.99 5.27 1.54
C SER A 177 -26.76 4.06 1.01
N MET A 178 -27.03 3.07 1.84
CA MET A 178 -27.86 1.91 1.47
C MET A 178 -29.29 2.33 1.10
N LEU A 179 -29.88 3.25 1.88
CA LEU A 179 -31.22 3.78 1.59
C LEU A 179 -31.28 4.55 0.26
N MET A 180 -30.18 5.18 -0.16
CA MET A 180 -30.04 5.83 -1.46
C MET A 180 -29.75 4.86 -2.61
N GLY A 181 -29.72 3.55 -2.36
CA GLY A 181 -29.46 2.53 -3.38
C GLY A 181 -27.96 2.35 -3.74
N ILE A 182 -27.03 2.90 -2.96
CA ILE A 182 -25.60 2.72 -3.18
C ILE A 182 -25.21 1.29 -2.82
N PRO A 183 -24.46 0.57 -3.68
CA PRO A 183 -24.02 -0.80 -3.43
C PRO A 183 -22.82 -0.85 -2.45
N VAL A 184 -23.04 -0.40 -1.20
CA VAL A 184 -22.00 -0.23 -0.17
C VAL A 184 -21.10 -1.45 -0.01
N ASN A 185 -21.67 -2.64 -0.02
CA ASN A 185 -20.92 -3.88 0.15
C ASN A 185 -19.95 -4.13 -1.01
N GLN A 186 -20.37 -3.86 -2.25
CA GLN A 186 -19.52 -4.02 -3.43
C GLN A 186 -18.41 -2.96 -3.43
N VAL A 187 -18.73 -1.72 -3.04
CA VAL A 187 -17.74 -0.63 -2.91
C VAL A 187 -16.65 -1.04 -1.92
N LYS A 188 -17.01 -1.53 -0.74
CA LYS A 188 -16.02 -1.96 0.26
C LYS A 188 -15.16 -3.11 -0.24
N ILE A 189 -15.77 -4.17 -0.78
CA ILE A 189 -15.03 -5.34 -1.30
C ILE A 189 -14.06 -4.92 -2.41
N SER A 190 -14.50 -4.07 -3.36
CA SER A 190 -13.62 -3.61 -4.45
C SER A 190 -12.44 -2.79 -3.95
N LEU A 191 -12.60 -2.01 -2.87
CA LEU A 191 -11.51 -1.27 -2.25
C LEU A 191 -10.50 -2.16 -1.52
N PHE A 192 -10.94 -3.22 -0.85
CA PHE A 192 -10.02 -4.25 -0.30
C PHE A 192 -9.24 -4.98 -1.40
N ILE A 193 -9.88 -5.28 -2.53
CA ILE A 193 -9.19 -5.82 -3.71
C ILE A 193 -8.15 -4.81 -4.24
N PHE A 194 -8.50 -3.53 -4.27
CA PHE A 194 -7.59 -2.50 -4.74
C PHE A 194 -6.40 -2.28 -3.81
N THR A 195 -6.58 -2.34 -2.48
CA THR A 195 -5.45 -2.28 -1.54
C THR A 195 -4.52 -3.48 -1.71
N ALA A 196 -5.07 -4.68 -1.91
CA ALA A 196 -4.29 -5.88 -2.21
C ALA A 196 -3.53 -5.76 -3.55
N PHE A 197 -4.15 -5.17 -4.58
CA PHE A 197 -3.48 -4.86 -5.85
C PHE A 197 -2.30 -3.90 -5.65
N CYS A 198 -2.47 -2.83 -4.85
CA CYS A 198 -1.37 -1.91 -4.53
C CYS A 198 -0.22 -2.63 -3.80
N ALA A 199 -0.53 -3.54 -2.88
CA ALA A 199 0.48 -4.35 -2.17
C ALA A 199 1.26 -5.26 -3.13
N TRP A 200 0.57 -5.96 -4.03
CA TRP A 200 1.20 -6.76 -5.09
C TRP A 200 2.08 -5.90 -6.00
N PHE A 201 1.59 -4.73 -6.40
CA PHE A 201 2.34 -3.84 -7.29
C PHE A 201 3.67 -3.41 -6.67
N ILE A 202 3.67 -3.05 -5.38
CA ILE A 202 4.90 -2.76 -4.63
C ILE A 202 5.78 -4.00 -4.49
N ALA A 203 5.20 -5.19 -4.30
CA ALA A 203 5.94 -6.43 -4.25
C ALA A 203 6.71 -6.70 -5.55
N VAL A 204 6.09 -6.47 -6.72
CA VAL A 204 6.75 -6.61 -8.04
C VAL A 204 7.91 -5.63 -8.17
N ILE A 205 7.69 -4.33 -7.84
CA ILE A 205 8.78 -3.33 -7.85
C ILE A 205 9.95 -3.80 -6.98
N GLN A 206 9.68 -4.26 -5.76
CA GLN A 206 10.72 -4.65 -4.82
C GLN A 206 11.44 -5.95 -5.21
N VAL A 207 10.71 -6.94 -5.72
CA VAL A 207 11.30 -8.20 -6.18
C VAL A 207 12.24 -7.95 -7.38
N THR A 208 11.83 -7.13 -8.33
CA THR A 208 12.68 -6.78 -9.49
C THR A 208 13.85 -5.87 -9.12
N THR A 209 13.69 -4.99 -8.13
CA THR A 209 14.75 -4.08 -7.66
C THR A 209 15.82 -4.83 -6.85
N TYR A 210 15.41 -5.74 -5.97
CA TYR A 210 16.33 -6.41 -5.04
C TYR A 210 16.74 -7.82 -5.49
N GLY A 211 16.23 -8.30 -6.61
CA GLY A 211 16.57 -9.63 -7.14
C GLY A 211 16.06 -10.80 -6.29
N GLY A 212 15.04 -10.59 -5.45
CA GLY A 212 14.52 -11.63 -4.56
C GLY A 212 13.51 -11.12 -3.53
N ALA A 213 13.12 -12.01 -2.60
CA ALA A 213 12.11 -11.74 -1.58
C ALA A 213 12.60 -12.06 -0.16
N ASP A 214 11.92 -11.43 0.82
CA ASP A 214 12.03 -11.69 2.25
C ASP A 214 10.62 -11.82 2.83
N VAL A 215 10.38 -12.78 3.71
CA VAL A 215 9.06 -13.03 4.33
C VAL A 215 8.58 -11.86 5.19
N LEU A 216 9.49 -11.04 5.73
CA LEU A 216 9.19 -9.85 6.52
C LEU A 216 9.08 -8.57 5.67
N ARG A 217 9.28 -8.69 4.35
CA ARG A 217 9.15 -7.53 3.46
C ARG A 217 7.74 -6.92 3.59
N GLY A 218 7.69 -5.60 3.69
CA GLY A 218 6.44 -4.89 3.90
C GLY A 218 6.04 -4.70 5.37
N GLU A 219 6.81 -5.19 6.33
CA GLU A 219 6.52 -4.98 7.75
C GLU A 219 6.40 -3.49 8.07
N GLN A 220 5.36 -3.12 8.84
CA GLN A 220 4.99 -1.75 9.21
C GLN A 220 4.58 -0.83 8.04
N LYS A 221 4.56 -1.31 6.78
CA LYS A 221 4.13 -0.50 5.63
C LYS A 221 2.65 -0.11 5.70
N GLU A 222 1.81 -0.93 6.36
CA GLU A 222 0.41 -0.65 6.65
C GLU A 222 0.25 0.64 7.47
N PHE A 223 1.02 0.79 8.54
CA PHE A 223 0.99 1.99 9.38
C PHE A 223 1.54 3.20 8.64
N ILE A 224 2.63 3.03 7.91
CA ILE A 224 3.25 4.10 7.13
C ILE A 224 2.28 4.66 6.08
N ALA A 225 1.55 3.80 5.38
CA ALA A 225 0.57 4.21 4.37
C ALA A 225 -0.62 4.95 5.01
N ILE A 226 -1.10 4.48 6.17
CA ILE A 226 -2.14 5.17 6.95
C ILE A 226 -1.65 6.54 7.41
N ILE A 227 -0.43 6.63 7.96
CA ILE A 227 0.16 7.90 8.41
C ILE A 227 0.24 8.89 7.24
N ALA A 228 0.72 8.45 6.07
CA ALA A 228 0.80 9.29 4.88
C ALA A 228 -0.58 9.79 4.44
N ALA A 229 -1.61 8.93 4.49
CA ALA A 229 -2.99 9.29 4.16
C ALA A 229 -3.56 10.31 5.17
N VAL A 230 -3.29 10.13 6.47
CA VAL A 230 -3.78 11.03 7.54
C VAL A 230 -3.07 12.39 7.49
N ILE A 231 -1.74 12.42 7.28
CA ILE A 231 -0.99 13.67 7.05
C ILE A 231 -1.55 14.39 5.81
N GLY A 232 -1.93 13.64 4.78
CA GLY A 232 -2.59 14.13 3.58
C GLY A 232 -4.04 14.62 3.78
N GLY A 233 -4.56 14.58 5.02
CA GLY A 233 -5.88 15.11 5.37
C GLY A 233 -7.03 14.11 5.23
N THR A 234 -6.76 12.81 5.03
CA THR A 234 -7.80 11.77 5.05
C THR A 234 -8.25 11.52 6.48
N LEU A 235 -9.56 11.55 6.72
CA LEU A 235 -10.11 11.30 8.05
C LEU A 235 -10.14 9.81 8.41
N LEU A 236 -9.76 9.49 9.64
CA LEU A 236 -9.88 8.12 10.18
C LEU A 236 -11.34 7.66 10.31
N THR A 237 -12.28 8.61 10.42
CA THR A 237 -13.72 8.30 10.53
C THR A 237 -14.40 8.06 9.18
N GLY A 238 -13.69 8.20 8.07
CA GLY A 238 -14.25 8.13 6.72
C GLY A 238 -14.99 9.40 6.27
N GLY A 239 -15.53 9.35 5.06
CA GLY A 239 -16.37 10.40 4.47
C GLY A 239 -15.61 11.64 3.95
N TYR A 240 -14.30 11.74 4.18
CA TYR A 240 -13.49 12.87 3.71
C TYR A 240 -12.05 12.47 3.45
N GLY A 241 -11.46 13.00 2.37
CA GLY A 241 -10.06 12.81 2.00
C GLY A 241 -9.77 13.33 0.59
N SER A 242 -8.48 13.42 0.26
CA SER A 242 -8.02 13.91 -1.05
C SER A 242 -6.78 13.16 -1.49
N ILE A 243 -6.79 12.62 -2.71
CA ILE A 243 -5.63 11.90 -3.26
C ILE A 243 -4.42 12.83 -3.45
N LEU A 244 -4.63 14.10 -3.81
CA LEU A 244 -3.56 15.09 -3.89
C LEU A 244 -2.96 15.37 -2.51
N GLY A 245 -3.81 15.44 -1.48
CA GLY A 245 -3.36 15.54 -0.11
C GLY A 245 -2.50 14.34 0.28
N VAL A 246 -2.95 13.13 -0.04
CA VAL A 246 -2.21 11.87 0.23
C VAL A 246 -0.86 11.85 -0.50
N MET A 247 -0.78 12.35 -1.73
CA MET A 247 0.48 12.52 -2.46
C MET A 247 1.45 13.40 -1.67
N ILE A 248 0.99 14.55 -1.15
CA ILE A 248 1.79 15.45 -0.34
C ILE A 248 2.19 14.77 0.98
N GLY A 249 1.27 14.06 1.63
CA GLY A 249 1.55 13.29 2.85
C GLY A 249 2.65 12.24 2.66
N ALA A 250 2.61 11.50 1.54
CA ALA A 250 3.65 10.55 1.18
C ALA A 250 5.01 11.23 0.91
N MET A 251 5.01 12.43 0.29
CA MET A 251 6.24 13.22 0.10
C MET A 251 6.83 13.67 1.43
N ILE A 252 6.00 14.23 2.32
CA ILE A 252 6.43 14.67 3.67
C ILE A 252 7.04 13.48 4.42
N PHE A 253 6.37 12.32 4.41
CA PHE A 253 6.86 11.12 5.05
C PHE A 253 8.22 10.66 4.49
N GLY A 254 8.37 10.63 3.16
CA GLY A 254 9.61 10.28 2.50
C GLY A 254 10.75 11.24 2.83
N MET A 255 10.47 12.55 2.87
CA MET A 255 11.45 13.58 3.27
C MET A 255 11.89 13.38 4.72
N VAL A 256 10.97 13.17 5.64
CA VAL A 256 11.27 12.95 7.07
C VAL A 256 12.12 11.69 7.23
N LYS A 257 11.73 10.57 6.59
CA LYS A 257 12.48 9.30 6.66
C LYS A 257 13.91 9.46 6.16
N GLN A 258 14.11 10.11 5.03
CA GLN A 258 15.46 10.35 4.49
C GLN A 258 16.22 11.41 5.29
N GLY A 259 15.52 12.43 5.80
CA GLY A 259 16.11 13.46 6.64
C GLY A 259 16.71 12.88 7.93
N ILE A 260 16.03 11.95 8.58
CA ILE A 260 16.52 11.23 9.77
C ILE A 260 17.83 10.50 9.45
N ILE A 261 17.88 9.78 8.32
CA ILE A 261 19.08 9.04 7.87
C ILE A 261 20.24 10.01 7.57
N PHE A 262 19.97 11.11 6.86
CA PHE A 262 21.01 12.09 6.51
C PHE A 262 21.51 12.89 7.73
N ALA A 263 20.66 13.05 8.75
CA ALA A 263 21.05 13.69 10.02
C ALA A 263 21.93 12.77 10.88
N GLY A 264 22.19 11.52 10.48
CA GLY A 264 22.97 10.56 11.26
C GLY A 264 22.26 10.08 12.52
N VAL A 265 20.94 10.24 12.60
CA VAL A 265 20.14 9.73 13.71
C VAL A 265 19.96 8.22 13.52
N ASP A 266 20.08 7.48 14.62
CA ASP A 266 19.90 6.05 14.62
C ASP A 266 18.52 5.66 14.06
N ALA A 267 18.50 4.64 13.19
CA ALA A 267 17.30 4.15 12.53
C ALA A 267 16.21 3.70 13.51
N ASP A 268 16.58 3.29 14.73
CA ASP A 268 15.64 2.85 15.76
C ASP A 268 14.70 4.00 16.22
N TRP A 269 15.15 5.24 16.13
CA TRP A 269 14.32 6.40 16.41
C TRP A 269 13.20 6.63 15.39
N PHE A 270 13.29 5.99 14.22
CA PHE A 270 12.28 6.16 13.19
C PHE A 270 10.88 5.74 13.67
N GLN A 271 10.79 4.69 14.50
CA GLN A 271 9.49 4.25 15.06
C GLN A 271 8.88 5.32 15.99
N VAL A 272 9.72 6.01 16.77
CA VAL A 272 9.28 7.12 17.62
C VAL A 272 8.74 8.26 16.76
N PHE A 273 9.46 8.63 15.70
CA PHE A 273 9.00 9.66 14.75
C PHE A 273 7.67 9.27 14.09
N MET A 274 7.51 8.03 13.66
CA MET A 274 6.23 7.54 13.10
C MET A 274 5.07 7.73 14.08
N GLY A 275 5.26 7.34 15.34
CA GLY A 275 4.24 7.49 16.37
C GLY A 275 3.87 8.95 16.62
N VAL A 276 4.87 9.82 16.74
CA VAL A 276 4.66 11.28 16.93
C VAL A 276 3.95 11.89 15.73
N MET A 277 4.35 11.53 14.49
CA MET A 277 3.72 12.02 13.27
C MET A 277 2.25 11.59 13.20
N LEU A 278 1.93 10.33 13.52
CA LEU A 278 0.55 9.83 13.52
C LEU A 278 -0.31 10.59 14.52
N VAL A 279 0.14 10.68 15.78
CA VAL A 279 -0.62 11.36 16.84
C VAL A 279 -0.83 12.84 16.49
N SER A 280 0.23 13.52 16.04
CA SER A 280 0.15 14.93 15.64
C SER A 280 -0.83 15.15 14.49
N ALA A 281 -0.77 14.31 13.44
CA ALA A 281 -1.66 14.39 12.28
C ALA A 281 -3.14 14.17 12.67
N VAL A 282 -3.41 13.19 13.54
CA VAL A 282 -4.77 12.91 14.03
C VAL A 282 -5.31 14.07 14.88
N LEU A 283 -4.50 14.65 15.77
CA LEU A 283 -4.91 15.80 16.61
C LEU A 283 -5.19 17.03 15.76
N VAL A 284 -4.34 17.32 14.79
CA VAL A 284 -4.53 18.44 13.85
C VAL A 284 -5.81 18.24 13.04
N ASN A 285 -6.00 17.07 12.41
CA ASN A 285 -7.22 16.75 11.66
C ASN A 285 -8.49 16.85 12.54
N GLY A 286 -8.44 16.33 13.76
CA GLY A 286 -9.56 16.39 14.70
C GLY A 286 -9.95 17.82 15.07
N THR A 287 -8.95 18.70 15.24
CA THR A 287 -9.16 20.12 15.57
C THR A 287 -9.78 20.87 14.38
N PHE A 288 -9.28 20.64 13.17
CA PHE A 288 -9.85 21.24 11.95
C PHE A 288 -11.30 20.82 11.75
N ARG A 289 -11.63 19.54 11.92
CA ARG A 289 -13.01 19.04 11.81
C ARG A 289 -13.96 19.73 12.76
N LYS A 290 -13.60 19.86 14.04
CA LYS A 290 -14.44 20.54 15.04
C LYS A 290 -14.73 22.00 14.67
N LYS A 291 -13.73 22.71 14.13
CA LYS A 291 -13.83 24.14 13.81
C LYS A 291 -14.65 24.43 12.53
N TYR A 292 -14.63 23.53 11.53
CA TYR A 292 -15.20 23.81 10.20
C TYR A 292 -16.40 22.94 9.83
N VAL A 293 -16.71 21.88 10.56
CA VAL A 293 -17.84 20.99 10.26
C VAL A 293 -18.96 21.11 11.29
N HIS A 294 -18.67 21.60 12.51
CA HIS A 294 -19.64 21.78 13.60
C HIS A 294 -19.73 23.24 14.10
N GLY A 295 -19.01 24.19 13.48
CA GLY A 295 -19.23 25.63 13.59
C GLY A 295 -19.99 26.13 12.37
#